data_f2b5256b6b1dc0a50cac5495e12375b7
#
_entry.id   f2b5256b6b1dc0a50cac5495e12375b7
#
_cell.length_a   1.000
_cell.length_b   1.000
_cell.length_c   1.000
_cell.angle_alpha   90.00
_cell.angle_beta   90.00
_cell.angle_gamma   90.00
#
_symmetry.space_group_name_H-M   'P 1'
#
loop_
_entity.id
_entity.type
_entity.pdbx_description
1 polymer ?
#
loop_
_entity_poly.entity_id
_entity_poly.type
_entity_poly.pdbx_seq_one_letter_code
_entity_poly.pdbx_strand_id
1 'polypeptide(L)'
;SMFEAGGCIYVYFTYGMHHCLNIVTGPAGISRAVLLRGGEVVDGTELARDRRPAARTDRDLARGPARLCSALGLDRSDDGALLGGPGSRISLTLPEARWAPDPARIRSGPRTGVAGPGGDGSSFPWRFWLHNEPTVSPYRPAAPRRRRQD
;
A
#
# COMPACT_ATOMS: atom_id res chain seq x y z
N SER A 1 12.79 6.64 -7.62
CA SER A 1 13.18 5.45 -6.80
C SER A 1 12.61 4.13 -7.32
N MET A 2 11.50 4.14 -8.08
CA MET A 2 10.84 2.90 -8.58
C MET A 2 11.73 2.02 -9.49
N PHE A 3 12.84 2.54 -10.04
CA PHE A 3 13.82 1.80 -10.85
C PHE A 3 15.07 1.40 -10.06
N GLU A 4 15.11 1.69 -8.76
CA GLU A 4 16.21 1.27 -7.90
C GLU A 4 16.17 -0.24 -7.64
N ALA A 5 17.24 -0.79 -7.07
CA ALA A 5 17.24 -2.16 -6.57
C ALA A 5 16.19 -2.35 -5.47
N GLY A 6 15.62 -3.54 -5.40
CA GLY A 6 14.66 -3.89 -4.34
C GLY A 6 15.24 -3.69 -2.95
N GLY A 7 14.37 -3.36 -1.98
CA GLY A 7 14.75 -3.07 -0.60
C GLY A 7 14.70 -1.60 -0.23
N CYS A 8 14.15 -0.75 -1.10
CA CYS A 8 13.80 0.63 -0.77
C CYS A 8 12.29 0.87 -0.92
N ILE A 9 11.82 2.02 -0.45
CA ILE A 9 10.45 2.44 -0.66
C ILE A 9 10.33 3.41 -1.83
N TYR A 10 9.17 3.36 -2.49
CA TYR A 10 8.75 4.33 -3.47
C TYR A 10 7.48 5.03 -2.98
N VAL A 11 7.61 6.32 -2.68
CA VAL A 11 6.48 7.15 -2.23
C VAL A 11 6.10 8.12 -3.32
N TYR A 12 4.89 7.99 -3.87
CA TYR A 12 4.40 8.91 -4.89
C TYR A 12 3.18 9.71 -4.41
N PHE A 13 3.05 10.91 -4.95
CA PHE A 13 1.93 11.80 -4.70
C PHE A 13 0.83 11.57 -5.74
N THR A 14 -0.41 11.41 -5.29
CA THR A 14 -1.53 11.11 -6.16
C THR A 14 -2.74 11.99 -5.89
N TYR A 15 -3.51 12.29 -6.92
CA TYR A 15 -4.69 13.16 -6.89
C TYR A 15 -4.48 14.54 -6.26
N GLY A 16 -3.24 15.05 -6.24
CA GLY A 16 -2.92 16.35 -5.65
C GLY A 16 -3.07 16.45 -4.12
N MET A 17 -3.26 15.34 -3.41
CA MET A 17 -3.56 15.38 -1.98
C MET A 17 -3.08 14.19 -1.15
N HIS A 18 -2.60 13.12 -1.77
CA HIS A 18 -2.29 11.88 -1.03
C HIS A 18 -0.95 11.31 -1.43
N HIS A 19 -0.27 10.71 -0.47
CA HIS A 19 0.91 9.88 -0.69
C HIS A 19 0.53 8.39 -0.65
N CYS A 20 1.23 7.58 -1.44
CA CYS A 20 1.08 6.13 -1.47
C CYS A 20 2.45 5.48 -1.34
N LEU A 21 2.53 4.47 -0.46
CA LEU A 21 3.74 3.73 -0.15
C LEU A 21 3.82 2.44 -0.97
N ASN A 22 4.94 2.23 -1.63
CA ASN A 22 5.28 0.99 -2.32
C ASN A 22 6.61 0.46 -1.81
N ILE A 23 6.76 -0.85 -1.83
CA ILE A 23 8.04 -1.54 -1.67
C ILE A 23 8.59 -1.84 -3.05
N VAL A 24 9.78 -1.32 -3.35
CA VAL A 24 10.49 -1.63 -4.62
C VAL A 24 11.04 -3.04 -4.56
N THR A 25 10.88 -3.79 -5.66
CA THR A 25 11.27 -5.20 -5.75
C THR A 25 12.04 -5.47 -7.04
N GLY A 26 12.92 -6.47 -7.00
CA GLY A 26 13.67 -6.89 -8.17
C GLY A 26 14.97 -6.11 -8.44
N PRO A 27 15.62 -6.31 -9.58
CA PRO A 27 16.88 -5.67 -9.92
C PRO A 27 16.71 -4.20 -10.31
N ALA A 28 17.77 -3.42 -10.13
CA ALA A 28 17.83 -2.04 -10.62
C ALA A 28 17.58 -1.96 -12.13
N GLY A 29 17.00 -0.85 -12.58
CA GLY A 29 16.66 -0.60 -13.98
C GLY A 29 15.33 -1.19 -14.44
N ILE A 30 14.68 -2.02 -13.63
CA ILE A 30 13.36 -2.60 -13.92
C ILE A 30 12.32 -2.09 -12.93
N SER A 31 11.35 -1.33 -13.42
CA SER A 31 10.27 -0.78 -12.62
C SER A 31 9.35 -1.89 -12.06
N ARG A 32 9.55 -2.23 -10.78
CA ARG A 32 8.71 -3.20 -10.05
C ARG A 32 8.49 -2.73 -8.63
N ALA A 33 7.25 -2.67 -8.21
CA ALA A 33 6.93 -2.31 -6.83
C ALA A 33 5.59 -2.90 -6.37
N VAL A 34 5.47 -3.14 -5.08
CA VAL A 34 4.24 -3.61 -4.43
C VAL A 34 3.63 -2.47 -3.65
N LEU A 35 2.44 -2.00 -4.05
CA LEU A 35 1.67 -0.99 -3.32
C LEU A 35 1.12 -1.60 -2.02
N LEU A 36 1.52 -1.04 -0.88
CA LEU A 36 0.91 -1.38 0.40
C LEU A 36 -0.46 -0.70 0.52
N ARG A 37 -1.51 -1.50 0.64
CA ARG A 37 -2.87 -0.99 0.56
C ARG A 37 -3.54 -0.75 1.89
N GLY A 38 -3.05 -1.34 2.95
CA GLY A 38 -3.61 -1.21 4.29
C GLY A 38 -2.95 -2.18 5.26
N GLY A 39 -3.20 -1.97 6.53
CA GLY A 39 -2.70 -2.80 7.61
C GLY A 39 -3.38 -2.43 8.92
N GLU A 40 -3.12 -3.19 9.96
CA GLU A 40 -3.48 -2.87 11.32
C GLU A 40 -2.35 -2.08 11.99
N VAL A 41 -2.69 -1.04 12.73
CA VAL A 41 -1.74 -0.31 13.58
C VAL A 41 -1.73 -1.02 14.93
N VAL A 42 -0.69 -1.81 15.19
CA VAL A 42 -0.57 -2.62 16.43
C VAL A 42 0.24 -1.93 17.51
N ASP A 43 1.03 -0.93 17.13
CA ASP A 43 1.83 -0.09 18.05
C ASP A 43 1.80 1.37 17.58
N GLY A 44 1.99 2.32 18.50
CA GLY A 44 1.93 3.75 18.19
C GLY A 44 0.55 4.25 17.76
N THR A 45 -0.54 3.63 18.22
CA THR A 45 -1.92 3.94 17.84
C THR A 45 -2.29 5.40 18.10
N GLU A 46 -1.86 5.98 19.23
CA GLU A 46 -2.11 7.40 19.55
C GLU A 46 -1.46 8.31 18.51
N LEU A 47 -0.20 8.07 18.17
CA LEU A 47 0.51 8.82 17.15
C LEU A 47 -0.17 8.71 15.77
N ALA A 48 -0.66 7.52 15.45
CA ALA A 48 -1.42 7.32 14.21
C ALA A 48 -2.77 8.05 14.22
N ARG A 49 -3.45 8.16 15.38
CA ARG A 49 -4.68 8.95 15.55
C ARG A 49 -4.42 10.45 15.35
N ASP A 50 -3.34 10.97 15.92
CA ASP A 50 -2.94 12.39 15.75
C ASP A 50 -2.73 12.72 14.26
N ARG A 51 -2.11 11.81 13.51
CA ARG A 51 -1.92 11.95 12.06
C ARG A 51 -3.18 11.71 11.24
N ARG A 52 -4.17 11.07 11.84
CA ARG A 52 -5.43 10.63 11.19
C ARG A 52 -6.67 11.02 11.99
N PRO A 53 -6.89 12.33 12.30
CA PRO A 53 -7.99 12.77 13.15
C PRO A 53 -9.38 12.44 12.59
N ALA A 54 -9.50 12.20 11.29
CA ALA A 54 -10.75 11.78 10.64
C ALA A 54 -11.02 10.26 10.75
N ALA A 55 -10.12 9.46 11.35
CA ALA A 55 -10.38 8.04 11.59
C ALA A 55 -11.38 7.89 12.75
N ARG A 56 -12.43 7.10 12.52
CA ARG A 56 -13.47 6.88 13.54
C ARG A 56 -13.13 5.74 14.50
N THR A 57 -12.33 4.79 14.04
CA THR A 57 -11.91 3.61 14.80
C THR A 57 -10.46 3.28 14.44
N ASP A 58 -9.79 2.51 15.28
CA ASP A 58 -8.38 2.12 15.06
C ASP A 58 -8.20 1.33 13.77
N ARG A 59 -9.12 0.46 13.43
CA ARG A 59 -9.09 -0.27 12.15
C ARG A 59 -9.14 0.65 10.92
N ASP A 60 -9.64 1.89 11.06
CA ASP A 60 -9.73 2.86 9.96
C ASP A 60 -8.44 3.67 9.79
N LEU A 61 -7.52 3.63 10.76
CA LEU A 61 -6.26 4.39 10.75
C LEU A 61 -5.45 4.13 9.48
N ALA A 62 -5.23 2.88 9.15
CA ALA A 62 -4.42 2.48 7.99
C ALA A 62 -5.21 1.68 6.93
N ARG A 63 -6.53 1.82 6.88
CA ARG A 63 -7.43 1.09 5.97
C ARG A 63 -7.51 1.75 4.59
N GLY A 64 -6.48 1.58 3.78
CA GLY A 64 -6.36 2.14 2.42
C GLY A 64 -4.99 2.78 2.20
N PRO A 65 -4.47 2.85 0.96
CA PRO A 65 -3.07 3.20 0.69
C PRO A 65 -2.69 4.61 1.17
N ALA A 66 -3.53 5.60 0.92
CA ALA A 66 -3.29 6.96 1.41
C ALA A 66 -3.37 7.05 2.94
N ARG A 67 -4.31 6.32 3.55
CA ARG A 67 -4.49 6.26 5.01
C ARG A 67 -3.30 5.59 5.69
N LEU A 68 -2.82 4.48 5.12
CA LEU A 68 -1.62 3.78 5.60
C LEU A 68 -0.41 4.71 5.58
N CYS A 69 -0.15 5.36 4.45
CA CYS A 69 0.97 6.29 4.32
C CYS A 69 0.90 7.43 5.34
N SER A 70 -0.28 8.02 5.51
CA SER A 70 -0.53 9.06 6.52
C SER A 70 -0.36 8.55 7.95
N ALA A 71 -0.91 7.38 8.30
CA ALA A 71 -0.77 6.80 9.64
C ALA A 71 0.70 6.55 10.00
N LEU A 72 1.50 6.08 9.05
CA LEU A 72 2.94 5.89 9.20
C LEU A 72 3.72 7.22 9.22
N GLY A 73 3.11 8.34 8.84
CA GLY A 73 3.78 9.63 8.76
C GLY A 73 4.82 9.70 7.67
N LEU A 74 4.54 9.04 6.55
CA LEU A 74 5.41 9.01 5.38
C LEU A 74 4.93 9.99 4.32
N ASP A 75 5.88 10.67 3.70
CA ASP A 75 5.62 11.62 2.62
C ASP A 75 6.67 11.51 1.50
N ARG A 76 6.70 12.50 0.62
CA ARG A 76 7.62 12.52 -0.53
C ARG A 76 9.09 12.55 -0.12
N SER A 77 9.43 13.06 1.06
CA SER A 77 10.81 13.11 1.55
C SER A 77 11.37 11.73 1.91
N ASP A 78 10.49 10.74 2.11
CA ASP A 78 10.88 9.34 2.39
C ASP A 78 11.12 8.53 1.10
N ASP A 79 10.85 9.10 -0.08
CA ASP A 79 11.03 8.41 -1.36
C ASP A 79 12.49 7.99 -1.58
N GLY A 80 12.72 6.70 -1.84
CA GLY A 80 14.06 6.11 -1.98
C GLY A 80 14.69 5.63 -0.67
N ALA A 81 14.04 5.85 0.49
CA ALA A 81 14.58 5.37 1.76
C ALA A 81 14.72 3.83 1.78
N LEU A 82 15.83 3.34 2.31
CA LEU A 82 16.09 1.91 2.43
C LEU A 82 15.23 1.28 3.54
N LEU A 83 14.81 0.05 3.34
CA LEU A 83 14.10 -0.75 4.32
C LEU A 83 15.09 -1.43 5.27
N GLY A 84 15.15 -0.94 6.49
CA GLY A 84 16.08 -1.45 7.49
C GLY A 84 17.53 -0.96 7.32
N GLY A 85 18.39 -1.40 8.20
CA GLY A 85 19.78 -0.95 8.25
C GLY A 85 20.02 0.25 9.18
N PRO A 86 21.27 0.60 9.41
CA PRO A 86 21.64 1.72 10.30
C PRO A 86 21.04 3.05 9.82
N GLY A 87 20.35 3.75 10.71
CA GLY A 87 19.74 5.05 10.41
C GLY A 87 18.42 5.01 9.61
N SER A 88 17.94 3.84 9.22
CA SER A 88 16.64 3.73 8.55
C SER A 88 15.49 3.99 9.52
N ARG A 89 14.57 4.87 9.13
CA ARG A 89 13.30 5.13 9.84
C ARG A 89 12.25 4.06 9.58
N ILE A 90 12.48 3.20 8.61
CA ILE A 90 11.49 2.25 8.10
C ILE A 90 12.13 0.87 8.06
N SER A 91 11.43 -0.10 8.59
CA SER A 91 11.82 -1.50 8.49
C SER A 91 10.65 -2.35 8.01
N LEU A 92 10.96 -3.42 7.31
CA LEU A 92 10.01 -4.46 6.94
C LEU A 92 10.50 -5.77 7.52
N THR A 93 9.74 -6.32 8.44
CA THR A 93 10.02 -7.64 9.02
C THR A 93 9.02 -8.65 8.49
N LEU A 94 9.52 -9.74 7.96
CA LEU A 94 8.66 -10.87 7.61
C LEU A 94 8.31 -11.65 8.87
N PRO A 95 7.05 -12.11 9.02
CA PRO A 95 6.67 -12.92 10.16
C PRO A 95 7.44 -14.25 10.14
N GLU A 96 7.77 -14.77 11.32
CA GLU A 96 8.19 -16.16 11.42
C GLU A 96 7.10 -17.08 10.86
N ALA A 97 7.48 -18.26 10.34
CA ALA A 97 6.54 -19.17 9.68
C ALA A 97 5.28 -19.50 10.54
N ARG A 98 5.44 -19.56 11.86
CA ARG A 98 4.31 -19.81 12.82
C ARG A 98 3.30 -18.65 12.88
N TRP A 99 3.70 -17.44 12.47
CA TRP A 99 2.86 -16.24 12.45
C TRP A 99 2.44 -15.84 11.05
N ALA A 100 2.90 -16.58 10.03
CA ALA A 100 2.45 -16.34 8.66
C ALA A 100 0.93 -16.54 8.59
N PRO A 101 0.22 -15.70 7.82
CA PRO A 101 -1.20 -15.89 7.63
C PRO A 101 -1.47 -17.24 6.96
N ASP A 102 -2.52 -17.92 7.40
CA ASP A 102 -2.99 -19.14 6.74
C ASP A 102 -3.18 -18.86 5.23
N PRO A 103 -2.50 -19.61 4.35
CA PRO A 103 -2.65 -19.46 2.91
C PRO A 103 -4.11 -19.56 2.45
N ALA A 104 -4.95 -20.34 3.14
CA ALA A 104 -6.39 -20.45 2.86
C ALA A 104 -7.15 -19.13 3.09
N ARG A 105 -6.59 -18.17 3.83
CA ARG A 105 -7.16 -16.83 4.01
C ARG A 105 -6.72 -15.83 2.94
N ILE A 106 -5.69 -16.15 2.16
CA ILE A 106 -5.21 -15.24 1.12
C ILE A 106 -6.18 -15.28 -0.06
N ARG A 107 -6.61 -14.11 -0.50
CA ARG A 107 -7.46 -13.91 -1.68
C ARG A 107 -6.76 -12.99 -2.66
N SER A 108 -7.08 -13.17 -3.94
CA SER A 108 -6.61 -12.29 -5.02
C SER A 108 -7.78 -11.83 -5.89
N GLY A 109 -7.57 -10.77 -6.64
CA GLY A 109 -8.58 -10.23 -7.54
C GLY A 109 -8.14 -8.93 -8.22
N PRO A 110 -9.07 -8.22 -8.87
CA PRO A 110 -8.75 -7.03 -9.64
C PRO A 110 -8.14 -5.92 -8.81
N ARG A 111 -7.24 -5.17 -9.41
CA ARG A 111 -6.60 -4.00 -8.79
C ARG A 111 -7.61 -2.85 -8.66
N THR A 112 -7.67 -2.25 -7.48
CA THR A 112 -8.55 -1.10 -7.22
C THR A 112 -8.03 0.16 -7.93
N GLY A 113 -8.91 0.87 -8.63
CA GLY A 113 -8.59 2.15 -9.25
C GLY A 113 -7.72 2.07 -10.51
N VAL A 114 -7.45 0.88 -11.03
CA VAL A 114 -6.71 0.67 -12.28
C VAL A 114 -7.70 0.48 -13.41
N ALA A 115 -7.66 1.38 -14.41
CA ALA A 115 -8.50 1.32 -15.60
C ALA A 115 -7.77 0.65 -16.77
N GLY A 116 -8.54 0.26 -17.79
CA GLY A 116 -8.02 -0.36 -19.01
C GLY A 116 -7.56 -1.81 -18.81
N PRO A 117 -6.79 -2.37 -19.76
CA PRO A 117 -6.41 -3.78 -19.75
C PRO A 117 -5.70 -4.22 -18.47
N GLY A 118 -4.87 -3.35 -17.89
CA GLY A 118 -4.18 -3.63 -16.63
C GLY A 118 -5.09 -3.74 -15.41
N GLY A 119 -6.34 -3.32 -15.49
CA GLY A 119 -7.37 -3.46 -14.45
C GLY A 119 -8.22 -4.71 -14.57
N ASP A 120 -8.05 -5.48 -15.64
CA ASP A 120 -8.75 -6.75 -15.82
C ASP A 120 -8.35 -7.76 -14.73
N GLY A 121 -9.33 -8.15 -13.92
CA GLY A 121 -9.10 -9.07 -12.81
C GLY A 121 -8.89 -10.52 -13.20
N SER A 122 -9.25 -10.89 -14.45
CA SER A 122 -9.02 -12.23 -14.99
C SER A 122 -7.56 -12.41 -15.41
N SER A 123 -7.01 -11.39 -16.09
CA SER A 123 -5.61 -11.38 -16.56
C SER A 123 -4.63 -10.91 -15.47
N PHE A 124 -5.06 -9.99 -14.61
CA PHE A 124 -4.22 -9.36 -13.61
C PHE A 124 -4.85 -9.35 -12.21
N PRO A 125 -5.05 -10.52 -11.57
CA PRO A 125 -5.62 -10.63 -10.22
C PRO A 125 -4.59 -10.23 -9.15
N TRP A 126 -3.93 -9.08 -9.33
CA TRP A 126 -2.75 -8.68 -8.55
C TRP A 126 -3.05 -7.79 -7.34
N ARG A 127 -4.31 -7.76 -6.90
CA ARG A 127 -4.67 -7.26 -5.57
C ARG A 127 -4.79 -8.46 -4.64
N PHE A 128 -4.00 -8.48 -3.57
CA PHE A 128 -4.02 -9.52 -2.55
C PHE A 128 -4.55 -8.97 -1.24
N TRP A 129 -5.29 -9.79 -0.51
CA TRP A 129 -5.79 -9.43 0.83
C TRP A 129 -6.06 -10.68 1.66
N LEU A 130 -6.14 -10.50 3.00
CA LEU A 130 -6.61 -11.54 3.91
C LEU A 130 -8.13 -11.53 3.97
N HIS A 131 -8.75 -12.69 3.78
CA HIS A 131 -10.20 -12.85 3.91
C HIS A 131 -10.65 -12.56 5.33
N ASN A 132 -11.79 -11.87 5.48
CA ASN A 132 -12.37 -11.44 6.76
C ASN A 132 -11.46 -10.54 7.61
N GLU A 133 -10.46 -9.89 6.99
CA GLU A 133 -9.62 -8.94 7.69
C GLU A 133 -10.30 -7.56 7.73
N PRO A 134 -10.64 -7.03 8.93
CA PRO A 134 -11.43 -5.80 9.05
C PRO A 134 -10.70 -4.53 8.56
N THR A 135 -9.36 -4.56 8.49
CA THR A 135 -8.56 -3.46 7.95
C THR A 135 -8.51 -3.43 6.43
N VAL A 136 -9.02 -4.45 5.76
CA VAL A 136 -9.12 -4.49 4.30
C VAL A 136 -10.26 -3.58 3.83
N SER A 137 -9.93 -2.61 2.97
CA SER A 137 -10.95 -1.74 2.34
C SER A 137 -11.75 -2.49 1.28
N PRO A 138 -13.06 -2.18 1.11
CA PRO A 138 -13.86 -2.74 0.03
C PRO A 138 -13.24 -2.48 -1.35
N TYR A 139 -13.44 -3.42 -2.27
CA TYR A 139 -13.06 -3.21 -3.66
C TYR A 139 -13.90 -2.08 -4.28
N ARG A 140 -13.22 -1.23 -5.04
CA ARG A 140 -13.86 -0.22 -5.89
C ARG A 140 -13.25 -0.28 -7.28
N PRO A 141 -14.04 -0.50 -8.33
CA PRO A 141 -13.56 -0.45 -9.69
C PRO A 141 -13.07 0.96 -10.04
N ALA A 142 -12.23 1.07 -11.06
CA ALA A 142 -11.88 2.37 -11.61
C ALA A 142 -13.12 3.03 -12.23
N ALA A 143 -13.27 4.34 -12.02
CA ALA A 143 -14.30 5.10 -12.72
C ALA A 143 -14.03 5.07 -14.24
N PRO A 144 -15.04 4.96 -15.09
CA PRO A 144 -14.87 5.10 -16.54
C PRO A 144 -14.23 6.44 -16.86
N ARG A 145 -13.21 6.45 -17.73
CA ARG A 145 -12.67 7.71 -18.25
C ARG A 145 -13.78 8.42 -19.00
N ARG A 146 -14.19 9.61 -18.59
CA ARG A 146 -15.00 10.50 -19.42
C ARG A 146 -14.21 10.76 -20.70
N ARG A 147 -14.73 10.33 -21.86
CA ARG A 147 -14.23 10.83 -23.15
C ARG A 147 -14.38 12.35 -23.11
N ARG A 148 -13.30 13.09 -23.28
CA ARG A 148 -13.39 14.49 -23.69
C ARG A 148 -14.14 14.45 -25.04
N GLN A 149 -15.30 15.07 -25.09
CA GLN A 149 -15.89 15.47 -26.35
C GLN A 149 -15.06 16.66 -26.81
N ASP A 150 -14.29 16.46 -27.87
CA ASP A 150 -13.61 17.54 -28.61
C ASP A 150 -14.67 18.34 -29.36
#